data_120472c15e884438dd40400e6d0d9e86
#
_entry.id   120472c15e884438dd40400e6d0d9e86
#
_cell.length_a   1.000
_cell.length_b   1.000
_cell.length_c   1.000
_cell.angle_alpha   90.00
_cell.angle_beta   90.00
_cell.angle_gamma   90.00
#
_symmetry.space_group_name_H-M   'P 1'
#
loop_
_entity.id
_entity.type
_entity.pdbx_description
1 polymer ?
#
loop_
_entity_poly.entity_id
_entity_poly.type
_entity_poly.pdbx_seq_one_letter_code
_entity_poly.pdbx_strand_id
1 'polypeptide(L)'
;MKKINLEIKALSPLAIGKQKPGSSISEAETYIPGTVIRGAVAAYILKRATTPITASDNFHDLFLGDNPAIFQNAYPATMEGKKQTRIQPEVKVVPATALSSKTKSGFKSKGNNGVFDTLIDRFCAEGFGHLYDPNCPRDGGRVDVFKGFYSELNGKYYSHSATTRLLTRVGINRRRATSEERVLYSIEVLNESQSRGKKEKPVVYTGAIVVANEIADSLQTFIHNHQDDLRLGGATSRGLGRVKITAKSPVDAKALKPSVEERINKFHKKLHQRWEEWKRIYNHPLEDLLQNRTYFTIDLQSDAILRENWRRTTVISEDMLRQFSGVIDSSLKLHAAYSSYDYLSGWNSAWGLMKDVELITDKGGVYLFSTTQSNLWREKLNDVEIKGVGDRTEEGFGQIQICNEFHLILREEAK
;
A
#
# COMPACT_ATOMS: atom_id res chain seq x y z
N MET A 1 3.03 6.20 -19.26
CA MET A 1 3.90 5.68 -18.18
C MET A 1 3.88 4.16 -18.21
N LYS A 2 5.00 3.52 -17.88
CA LYS A 2 5.11 2.06 -17.73
C LYS A 2 5.29 1.66 -16.27
N LYS A 3 4.76 0.50 -15.90
CA LYS A 3 4.91 -0.13 -14.57
C LYS A 3 5.91 -1.27 -14.67
N ILE A 4 6.95 -1.24 -13.85
CA ILE A 4 7.97 -2.27 -13.70
C ILE A 4 7.70 -2.99 -12.38
N ASN A 5 7.16 -4.21 -12.44
CA ASN A 5 6.92 -4.98 -11.22
C ASN A 5 8.24 -5.53 -10.66
N LEU A 6 8.41 -5.38 -9.35
CA LEU A 6 9.58 -5.83 -8.60
C LEU A 6 9.24 -7.03 -7.73
N GLU A 7 10.14 -8.01 -7.73
CA GLU A 7 10.21 -9.06 -6.72
C GLU A 7 11.50 -8.89 -5.93
N ILE A 8 11.37 -8.69 -4.61
CA ILE A 8 12.49 -8.45 -3.71
C ILE A 8 12.59 -9.62 -2.73
N LYS A 9 13.64 -10.40 -2.86
CA LYS A 9 13.94 -11.50 -1.95
C LYS A 9 14.97 -11.05 -0.91
N ALA A 10 14.63 -11.15 0.37
CA ALA A 10 15.57 -10.89 1.45
C ALA A 10 16.60 -12.03 1.54
N LEU A 11 17.89 -11.65 1.54
CA LEU A 11 19.04 -12.56 1.68
C LEU A 11 19.74 -12.42 3.03
N SER A 12 19.45 -11.34 3.75
CA SER A 12 19.82 -11.09 5.15
C SER A 12 18.72 -10.27 5.81
N PRO A 13 18.72 -10.13 7.15
CA PRO A 13 17.72 -9.29 7.82
C PRO A 13 17.73 -7.86 7.29
N LEU A 14 16.54 -7.24 7.19
CA LEU A 14 16.40 -5.87 6.73
C LEU A 14 16.09 -4.94 7.90
N ALA A 15 16.98 -3.99 8.17
CA ALA A 15 16.78 -2.96 9.18
C ALA A 15 16.02 -1.76 8.56
N ILE A 16 14.72 -1.84 8.54
CA ILE A 16 13.82 -0.80 8.03
C ILE A 16 12.99 -0.29 9.20
N GLY A 17 13.50 0.76 9.86
CA GLY A 17 12.85 1.32 11.04
C GLY A 17 11.61 2.13 10.69
N LYS A 18 10.57 2.01 11.51
CA LYS A 18 9.44 2.93 11.52
C LYS A 18 9.91 4.32 11.87
N GLN A 19 9.50 5.27 11.10
CA GLN A 19 9.86 6.68 11.29
C GLN A 19 8.84 7.35 12.24
N LYS A 20 8.75 6.86 13.50
CA LYS A 20 7.86 7.46 14.52
C LYS A 20 8.62 8.42 15.42
N PRO A 21 8.05 9.60 15.74
CA PRO A 21 8.66 10.52 16.68
C PRO A 21 8.60 9.95 18.11
N GLY A 22 9.66 10.19 18.89
CA GLY A 22 9.67 9.93 20.33
C GLY A 22 9.82 8.48 20.79
N SER A 23 10.05 7.51 19.89
CA SER A 23 10.29 6.12 20.28
C SER A 23 11.76 5.90 20.66
N SER A 24 11.99 5.32 21.85
CA SER A 24 13.32 4.90 22.32
C SER A 24 13.80 3.58 21.69
N ILE A 25 12.91 2.81 21.10
CA ILE A 25 13.18 1.57 20.39
C ILE A 25 12.89 1.76 18.91
N SER A 26 13.85 1.43 18.05
CA SER A 26 13.66 1.43 16.60
C SER A 26 12.81 0.21 16.21
N GLU A 27 11.49 0.37 16.20
CA GLU A 27 10.57 -0.64 15.66
C GLU A 27 10.79 -0.80 14.15
N ALA A 28 10.65 -2.02 13.64
CA ALA A 28 10.74 -2.28 12.21
C ALA A 28 9.38 -2.02 11.51
N GLU A 29 9.44 -1.53 10.26
CA GLU A 29 8.31 -1.61 9.36
C GLU A 29 7.99 -3.07 9.03
N THR A 30 6.74 -3.34 8.65
CA THR A 30 6.29 -4.68 8.23
C THR A 30 6.36 -4.90 6.72
N TYR A 31 6.85 -3.91 5.98
CA TYR A 31 6.98 -3.90 4.52
C TYR A 31 8.22 -3.09 4.13
N ILE A 32 8.55 -3.03 2.85
CA ILE A 32 9.65 -2.20 2.34
C ILE A 32 9.06 -0.91 1.74
N PRO A 33 9.24 0.27 2.37
CA PRO A 33 8.77 1.54 1.83
C PRO A 33 9.44 1.88 0.50
N GLY A 34 8.70 2.56 -0.38
CA GLY A 34 9.21 3.07 -1.65
C GLY A 34 10.40 4.01 -1.48
N THR A 35 10.40 4.81 -0.41
CA THR A 35 11.54 5.66 -0.01
C THR A 35 12.84 4.88 0.12
N VAL A 36 12.79 3.67 0.68
CA VAL A 36 13.97 2.81 0.88
C VAL A 36 14.47 2.26 -0.44
N ILE A 37 13.57 1.85 -1.33
CA ILE A 37 13.92 1.36 -2.68
C ILE A 37 14.51 2.51 -3.50
N ARG A 38 13.83 3.66 -3.53
CA ARG A 38 14.28 4.89 -4.21
C ARG A 38 15.66 5.32 -3.76
N GLY A 39 15.85 5.38 -2.45
CA GLY A 39 17.15 5.76 -1.86
C GLY A 39 18.28 4.78 -2.19
N ALA A 40 18.00 3.48 -2.20
CA ALA A 40 19.00 2.46 -2.55
C ALA A 40 19.44 2.54 -4.02
N VAL A 41 18.49 2.73 -4.95
CA VAL A 41 18.77 2.89 -6.38
C VAL A 41 19.56 4.19 -6.62
N ALA A 42 19.12 5.31 -6.06
CA ALA A 42 19.79 6.60 -6.18
C ALA A 42 21.21 6.55 -5.63
N ALA A 43 21.41 6.03 -4.42
CA ALA A 43 22.73 5.92 -3.80
C ALA A 43 23.68 5.01 -4.60
N TYR A 44 23.15 3.95 -5.19
CA TYR A 44 23.96 3.04 -6.02
C TYR A 44 24.46 3.72 -7.31
N ILE A 45 23.58 4.47 -7.98
CA ILE A 45 23.94 5.25 -9.18
C ILE A 45 24.98 6.33 -8.83
N LEU A 46 24.71 7.13 -7.78
CA LEU A 46 25.59 8.20 -7.34
C LEU A 46 27.00 7.71 -6.97
N LYS A 47 27.10 6.57 -6.29
CA LYS A 47 28.39 5.99 -5.92
C LYS A 47 29.26 5.61 -7.12
N ARG A 48 28.65 5.34 -8.27
CA ARG A 48 29.33 4.93 -9.51
C ARG A 48 29.46 6.03 -10.54
N ALA A 49 28.81 7.16 -10.34
CA ALA A 49 28.96 8.32 -11.20
C ALA A 49 30.41 8.82 -11.14
N THR A 50 31.03 8.93 -12.30
CA THR A 50 32.41 9.46 -12.46
C THR A 50 32.41 10.96 -12.76
N THR A 51 31.26 11.49 -13.17
CA THR A 51 31.05 12.90 -13.50
C THR A 51 29.93 13.48 -12.63
N PRO A 52 29.92 14.79 -12.37
CA PRO A 52 28.79 15.47 -11.73
C PRO A 52 27.50 15.24 -12.53
N ILE A 53 26.41 15.00 -11.83
CA ILE A 53 25.08 14.82 -12.43
C ILE A 53 24.58 16.18 -12.93
N THR A 54 24.11 16.19 -14.17
CA THR A 54 23.53 17.37 -14.83
C THR A 54 22.02 17.19 -15.09
N ALA A 55 21.33 18.25 -15.43
CA ALA A 55 19.89 18.21 -15.74
C ALA A 55 19.54 17.37 -16.99
N SER A 56 20.53 17.02 -17.81
CA SER A 56 20.37 16.17 -19.00
C SER A 56 20.59 14.67 -18.74
N ASP A 57 20.90 14.30 -17.49
CA ASP A 57 21.17 12.89 -17.17
C ASP A 57 19.90 12.14 -16.81
N ASN A 58 19.84 10.86 -17.15
CA ASN A 58 18.75 9.95 -16.76
C ASN A 58 18.49 9.93 -15.24
N PHE A 59 19.50 10.26 -14.43
CA PHE A 59 19.35 10.40 -12.98
C PHE A 59 18.43 11.56 -12.63
N HIS A 60 18.58 12.71 -13.32
CA HIS A 60 17.71 13.86 -13.09
C HIS A 60 16.28 13.52 -13.41
N ASP A 61 16.01 12.88 -14.56
CA ASP A 61 14.66 12.50 -14.98
C ASP A 61 14.03 11.47 -14.04
N LEU A 62 14.85 10.54 -13.49
CA LEU A 62 14.37 9.53 -12.56
C LEU A 62 14.01 10.09 -11.16
N PHE A 63 14.74 11.11 -10.69
CA PHE A 63 14.64 11.50 -9.27
C PHE A 63 14.28 12.96 -9.03
N LEU A 64 14.57 13.87 -9.96
CA LEU A 64 14.55 15.32 -9.74
C LEU A 64 13.69 16.08 -10.75
N GLY A 65 13.36 15.48 -11.90
CA GLY A 65 12.57 16.11 -12.96
C GLY A 65 11.09 16.32 -12.56
N ASP A 66 10.34 16.98 -13.44
CA ASP A 66 8.92 17.32 -13.22
C ASP A 66 8.00 16.09 -13.10
N ASN A 67 8.39 14.95 -13.67
CA ASN A 67 7.66 13.69 -13.59
C ASN A 67 8.61 12.56 -13.17
N PRO A 68 9.09 12.57 -11.92
CA PRO A 68 10.04 11.57 -11.44
C PRO A 68 9.41 10.18 -11.41
N ALA A 69 10.26 9.16 -11.36
CA ALA A 69 9.80 7.80 -11.19
C ALA A 69 9.14 7.59 -9.82
N ILE A 70 8.00 6.91 -9.79
CA ILE A 70 7.25 6.61 -8.58
C ILE A 70 7.69 5.23 -8.06
N PHE A 71 8.36 5.22 -6.93
CA PHE A 71 8.81 4.01 -6.27
C PHE A 71 7.75 3.53 -5.28
N GLN A 72 6.94 2.56 -5.70
CA GLN A 72 5.87 2.03 -4.87
C GLN A 72 6.41 1.19 -3.71
N ASN A 73 5.63 1.08 -2.62
CA ASN A 73 5.94 0.20 -1.50
C ASN A 73 5.99 -1.26 -1.96
N ALA A 74 6.86 -2.06 -1.35
CA ALA A 74 6.88 -3.50 -1.59
C ALA A 74 6.33 -4.23 -0.36
N TYR A 75 5.22 -4.92 -0.56
CA TYR A 75 4.49 -5.63 0.48
C TYR A 75 4.92 -7.11 0.57
N PRO A 76 4.86 -7.71 1.76
CA PRO A 76 5.22 -9.11 1.94
C PRO A 76 4.32 -10.00 1.08
N ALA A 77 4.92 -10.89 0.31
CA ALA A 77 4.24 -11.86 -0.52
C ALA A 77 4.63 -13.26 -0.08
N THR A 78 3.64 -14.11 0.16
CA THR A 78 3.88 -15.47 0.55
C THR A 78 3.87 -16.37 -0.66
N MET A 79 4.95 -17.13 -0.88
CA MET A 79 4.92 -18.18 -1.89
C MET A 79 4.07 -19.35 -1.36
N GLU A 80 2.89 -19.57 -1.93
CA GLU A 80 2.09 -20.76 -1.67
C GLU A 80 2.31 -21.81 -2.77
N GLY A 81 2.44 -23.06 -2.34
CA GLY A 81 2.47 -24.24 -3.21
C GLY A 81 3.77 -25.03 -3.23
N LYS A 82 3.65 -26.33 -3.54
CA LYS A 82 4.78 -27.29 -3.73
C LYS A 82 5.60 -27.02 -4.98
N LYS A 83 5.09 -26.22 -5.92
CA LYS A 83 5.78 -25.68 -7.07
C LYS A 83 5.75 -24.17 -6.98
N GLN A 84 6.91 -23.52 -7.07
CA GLN A 84 7.02 -22.08 -7.24
C GLN A 84 6.26 -21.70 -8.51
N THR A 85 5.01 -21.30 -8.37
CA THR A 85 4.26 -20.78 -9.51
C THR A 85 4.86 -19.43 -9.89
N ARG A 86 5.15 -19.29 -11.16
CA ARG A 86 5.87 -18.15 -11.78
C ARG A 86 5.16 -16.80 -11.66
N ILE A 87 3.94 -16.76 -11.18
CA ILE A 87 3.14 -15.55 -11.09
C ILE A 87 2.73 -15.40 -9.64
N GLN A 88 3.35 -14.43 -8.95
CA GLN A 88 2.84 -13.99 -7.65
C GLN A 88 1.67 -13.03 -7.91
N PRO A 89 0.52 -13.24 -7.26
CA PRO A 89 -0.58 -12.28 -7.33
C PRO A 89 -0.15 -10.95 -6.72
N GLU A 90 -0.73 -9.86 -7.22
CA GLU A 90 -0.52 -8.53 -6.64
C GLU A 90 -0.98 -8.53 -5.19
N VAL A 91 -0.12 -8.03 -4.30
CA VAL A 91 -0.46 -7.88 -2.89
C VAL A 91 -1.07 -6.49 -2.68
N LYS A 92 -2.22 -6.47 -2.04
CA LYS A 92 -3.02 -5.27 -1.77
C LYS A 92 -3.17 -5.06 -0.26
N VAL A 93 -3.50 -3.84 0.11
CA VAL A 93 -3.86 -3.48 1.49
C VAL A 93 -5.32 -3.79 1.73
N VAL A 94 -5.63 -4.37 2.89
CA VAL A 94 -7.03 -4.63 3.30
C VAL A 94 -7.72 -3.30 3.58
N PRO A 95 -8.92 -3.04 3.02
CA PRO A 95 -9.67 -1.82 3.29
C PRO A 95 -10.07 -1.68 4.77
N ALA A 96 -10.14 -0.46 5.28
CA ALA A 96 -10.55 -0.17 6.66
C ALA A 96 -11.99 -0.62 6.99
N THR A 97 -12.79 -0.87 5.96
CA THR A 97 -14.17 -1.37 6.05
C THR A 97 -14.27 -2.89 6.20
N ALA A 98 -13.13 -3.60 6.12
CA ALA A 98 -13.08 -5.05 6.24
C ALA A 98 -13.20 -5.52 7.69
N LEU A 99 -14.08 -6.49 7.93
CA LEU A 99 -14.29 -7.10 9.24
C LEU A 99 -14.07 -8.62 9.19
N SER A 100 -13.71 -9.18 10.35
CA SER A 100 -13.58 -10.62 10.57
C SER A 100 -14.03 -10.99 11.98
N SER A 101 -14.28 -12.26 12.22
CA SER A 101 -14.60 -12.77 13.56
C SER A 101 -13.51 -12.40 14.56
N LYS A 102 -13.89 -11.91 15.74
CA LYS A 102 -12.96 -11.58 16.82
C LYS A 102 -12.23 -12.83 17.35
N THR A 103 -12.90 -13.97 17.36
CA THR A 103 -12.35 -15.22 17.94
C THR A 103 -11.57 -16.05 16.94
N LYS A 104 -11.99 -16.08 15.66
CA LYS A 104 -11.40 -16.86 14.58
C LYS A 104 -11.16 -15.97 13.35
N SER A 105 -10.32 -14.96 13.54
CA SER A 105 -10.00 -13.96 12.53
C SER A 105 -9.23 -14.55 11.34
N GLY A 106 -9.51 -14.01 10.14
CA GLY A 106 -8.80 -14.32 8.90
C GLY A 106 -9.67 -14.93 7.82
N PHE A 107 -9.11 -15.03 6.62
CA PHE A 107 -9.77 -15.63 5.46
C PHE A 107 -10.12 -17.10 5.73
N LYS A 108 -11.19 -17.58 5.11
CA LYS A 108 -11.67 -18.97 5.23
C LYS A 108 -10.58 -19.97 4.83
N SER A 109 -9.73 -20.32 5.77
CA SER A 109 -8.75 -21.39 5.66
C SER A 109 -8.49 -21.95 7.05
N LYS A 110 -8.39 -23.28 7.21
CA LYS A 110 -7.96 -23.95 8.47
C LYS A 110 -8.72 -23.51 9.75
N GLY A 111 -10.01 -23.27 9.65
CA GLY A 111 -10.84 -22.98 10.83
C GLY A 111 -11.16 -21.51 11.09
N ASN A 112 -10.67 -20.58 10.29
CA ASN A 112 -11.06 -19.17 10.35
C ASN A 112 -12.48 -18.96 9.79
N ASN A 113 -13.15 -17.91 10.23
CA ASN A 113 -14.56 -17.66 9.93
C ASN A 113 -14.77 -16.79 8.68
N GLY A 114 -13.71 -16.28 8.10
CA GLY A 114 -13.76 -15.46 6.90
C GLY A 114 -13.68 -13.96 7.19
N VAL A 115 -13.43 -13.21 6.12
CA VAL A 115 -13.36 -11.76 6.09
C VAL A 115 -14.38 -11.25 5.09
N PHE A 116 -15.04 -10.15 5.39
CA PHE A 116 -16.02 -9.49 4.53
C PHE A 116 -15.89 -7.97 4.64
N ASP A 117 -16.42 -7.27 3.65
CA ASP A 117 -16.45 -5.81 3.61
C ASP A 117 -17.81 -5.27 4.06
N THR A 118 -17.82 -4.09 4.66
CA THR A 118 -19.04 -3.48 5.19
C THR A 118 -19.43 -2.18 4.49
N LEU A 119 -18.66 -1.69 3.54
CA LEU A 119 -18.88 -0.38 2.91
C LEU A 119 -20.27 -0.26 2.29
N ILE A 120 -20.61 -1.22 1.43
CA ILE A 120 -21.90 -1.22 0.71
C ILE A 120 -23.07 -1.36 1.67
N ASP A 121 -23.00 -2.30 2.60
CA ASP A 121 -24.08 -2.53 3.56
C ASP A 121 -24.26 -1.36 4.52
N ARG A 122 -23.17 -0.71 4.97
CA ARG A 122 -23.27 0.52 5.79
C ARG A 122 -23.92 1.66 5.03
N PHE A 123 -23.48 1.90 3.81
CA PHE A 123 -24.06 2.94 2.98
C PHE A 123 -25.55 2.73 2.75
N CYS A 124 -25.95 1.48 2.46
CA CYS A 124 -27.38 1.13 2.31
C CYS A 124 -28.13 1.35 3.63
N ALA A 125 -27.63 0.81 4.74
CA ALA A 125 -28.29 0.95 6.05
C ALA A 125 -28.53 2.41 6.44
N GLU A 126 -27.50 3.24 6.30
CA GLU A 126 -27.59 4.68 6.59
C GLU A 126 -28.60 5.38 5.69
N GLY A 127 -28.64 5.03 4.38
CA GLY A 127 -29.64 5.58 3.45
C GLY A 127 -31.07 5.22 3.79
N PHE A 128 -31.30 4.12 4.52
CA PHE A 128 -32.62 3.74 5.05
C PHE A 128 -32.82 4.10 6.53
N GLY A 129 -31.89 4.88 7.13
CA GLY A 129 -32.00 5.34 8.52
C GLY A 129 -31.70 4.28 9.58
N HIS A 130 -30.95 3.23 9.22
CA HIS A 130 -30.58 2.15 10.12
C HIS A 130 -29.08 2.14 10.44
N LEU A 131 -28.73 1.71 11.64
CA LEU A 131 -27.35 1.40 12.01
C LEU A 131 -26.98 0.01 11.48
N TYR A 132 -25.80 -0.10 10.91
CA TYR A 132 -25.24 -1.37 10.49
C TYR A 132 -24.24 -1.88 11.54
N ASP A 133 -24.66 -2.87 12.32
CA ASP A 133 -23.86 -3.54 13.35
C ASP A 133 -23.82 -5.07 13.05
N PRO A 134 -22.94 -5.50 12.14
CA PRO A 134 -22.93 -6.89 11.72
C PRO A 134 -22.26 -7.78 12.77
N ASN A 135 -22.73 -9.02 12.85
CA ASN A 135 -22.05 -10.12 13.51
C ASN A 135 -21.41 -11.06 12.49
N CYS A 136 -20.54 -11.94 12.95
CA CYS A 136 -19.89 -12.94 12.12
C CYS A 136 -20.94 -13.88 11.48
N PRO A 137 -20.95 -14.05 10.14
CA PRO A 137 -21.98 -14.85 9.47
C PRO A 137 -21.90 -16.35 9.78
N ARG A 138 -20.76 -16.82 10.31
CA ARG A 138 -20.53 -18.26 10.56
C ARG A 138 -20.87 -18.70 11.97
N ASP A 139 -20.51 -17.91 12.98
CA ASP A 139 -20.70 -18.27 14.39
C ASP A 139 -21.58 -17.29 15.16
N GLY A 140 -22.13 -16.25 14.51
CA GLY A 140 -22.94 -15.22 15.15
C GLY A 140 -22.19 -14.34 16.16
N GLY A 141 -20.89 -14.55 16.32
CA GLY A 141 -20.06 -13.83 17.30
C GLY A 141 -19.71 -12.42 16.86
N ARG A 142 -19.07 -11.68 17.77
CA ARG A 142 -18.59 -10.32 17.48
C ARG A 142 -17.52 -10.31 16.39
N VAL A 143 -17.54 -9.27 15.59
CA VAL A 143 -16.52 -8.98 14.57
C VAL A 143 -15.64 -7.84 15.01
N ASP A 144 -14.43 -7.78 14.43
CA ASP A 144 -13.46 -6.73 14.64
C ASP A 144 -12.81 -6.35 13.31
N VAL A 145 -12.16 -5.19 13.25
CA VAL A 145 -11.50 -4.69 12.04
C VAL A 145 -10.38 -5.64 11.65
N PHE A 146 -10.40 -6.07 10.39
CA PHE A 146 -9.35 -6.91 9.81
C PHE A 146 -8.38 -6.05 9.01
N LYS A 147 -7.11 -6.05 9.40
CA LYS A 147 -6.05 -5.23 8.80
C LYS A 147 -4.92 -6.09 8.24
N GLY A 148 -4.12 -5.52 7.36
CA GLY A 148 -2.90 -6.13 6.84
C GLY A 148 -2.87 -6.17 5.31
N PHE A 149 -2.19 -7.18 4.79
CA PHE A 149 -1.99 -7.35 3.36
C PHE A 149 -2.66 -8.63 2.88
N TYR A 150 -3.23 -8.59 1.68
CA TYR A 150 -3.87 -9.74 1.09
C TYR A 150 -3.55 -9.87 -0.40
N SER A 151 -3.73 -11.05 -0.92
CA SER A 151 -3.81 -11.30 -2.36
C SER A 151 -4.96 -12.23 -2.68
N GLU A 152 -5.42 -12.15 -3.91
CA GLU A 152 -6.43 -13.06 -4.47
C GLU A 152 -5.80 -13.89 -5.59
N LEU A 153 -6.04 -15.18 -5.58
CA LEU A 153 -5.65 -16.10 -6.65
C LEU A 153 -6.74 -17.14 -6.87
N ASN A 154 -7.34 -17.13 -8.05
CA ASN A 154 -8.41 -18.08 -8.43
C ASN A 154 -9.58 -18.11 -7.42
N GLY A 155 -10.05 -16.95 -6.98
CA GLY A 155 -11.15 -16.81 -6.02
C GLY A 155 -10.79 -17.14 -4.57
N LYS A 156 -9.53 -17.47 -4.29
CA LYS A 156 -9.02 -17.71 -2.93
C LYS A 156 -8.23 -16.52 -2.43
N TYR A 157 -8.49 -16.15 -1.20
CA TYR A 157 -7.85 -15.02 -0.52
C TYR A 157 -6.79 -15.50 0.47
N TYR A 158 -5.67 -14.80 0.50
CA TYR A 158 -4.51 -15.14 1.33
C TYR A 158 -4.03 -13.90 2.07
N SER A 159 -3.82 -14.05 3.39
CA SER A 159 -3.18 -13.01 4.19
C SER A 159 -1.67 -13.09 4.07
N HIS A 160 -1.02 -11.94 4.05
CA HIS A 160 0.43 -11.81 4.02
C HIS A 160 0.93 -10.99 5.21
N SER A 161 2.03 -11.42 5.80
CA SER A 161 2.70 -10.70 6.88
C SER A 161 4.20 -10.96 6.83
N ALA A 162 4.98 -9.98 7.28
CA ALA A 162 6.38 -10.16 7.58
C ALA A 162 6.55 -10.41 9.09
N THR A 163 7.55 -11.19 9.44
CA THR A 163 7.95 -11.40 10.85
C THR A 163 9.19 -10.56 11.14
N THR A 164 9.29 -10.10 12.38
CA THR A 164 10.42 -9.33 12.88
C THR A 164 11.17 -10.09 13.97
N ARG A 165 12.41 -9.70 14.23
CA ARG A 165 13.18 -10.11 15.39
C ARG A 165 14.07 -8.99 15.88
N LEU A 166 14.41 -9.01 17.17
CA LEU A 166 15.39 -8.12 17.77
C LEU A 166 16.80 -8.69 17.59
N LEU A 167 17.69 -7.86 17.05
CA LEU A 167 19.13 -8.12 16.99
C LEU A 167 19.83 -7.26 18.04
N THR A 168 20.25 -7.86 19.13
CA THR A 168 21.06 -7.19 20.14
C THR A 168 22.52 -7.12 19.71
N ARG A 169 23.10 -5.94 19.75
CA ARG A 169 24.46 -5.61 19.34
C ARG A 169 25.19 -4.91 20.47
N VAL A 170 26.48 -5.19 20.61
CA VAL A 170 27.36 -4.53 21.57
C VAL A 170 28.46 -3.79 20.81
N GLY A 171 28.79 -2.58 21.26
CA GLY A 171 29.96 -1.86 20.79
C GLY A 171 31.22 -2.52 21.33
N ILE A 172 32.22 -2.72 20.47
CA ILE A 172 33.52 -3.26 20.85
C ILE A 172 34.53 -2.13 20.79
N ASN A 173 35.21 -1.88 21.89
CA ASN A 173 36.40 -1.03 21.93
C ASN A 173 37.54 -1.76 21.23
N ARG A 174 37.89 -1.32 20.04
CA ARG A 174 38.93 -1.97 19.21
C ARG A 174 40.34 -1.88 19.80
N ARG A 175 40.60 -0.89 20.66
CA ARG A 175 41.92 -0.73 21.31
C ARG A 175 42.07 -1.73 22.47
N ARG A 176 40.99 -1.97 23.21
CA ARG A 176 41.02 -2.83 24.41
C ARG A 176 40.54 -4.27 24.14
N ALA A 177 39.96 -4.54 22.95
CA ALA A 177 39.32 -5.79 22.59
C ALA A 177 38.22 -6.24 23.58
N THR A 178 37.58 -5.28 24.28
CA THR A 178 36.52 -5.48 25.27
C THR A 178 35.23 -4.85 24.81
N SER A 179 34.10 -5.23 25.40
CA SER A 179 32.85 -4.50 25.20
C SER A 179 32.99 -3.08 25.74
N GLU A 180 32.47 -2.11 24.99
CA GLU A 180 32.36 -0.73 25.43
C GLU A 180 31.19 -0.61 26.40
N GLU A 181 31.41 0.01 27.56
CA GLU A 181 30.36 0.26 28.53
C GLU A 181 29.25 1.13 27.93
N ARG A 182 28.00 0.78 28.22
CA ARG A 182 26.80 1.49 27.80
C ARG A 182 26.54 1.53 26.27
N VAL A 183 27.19 0.70 25.48
CA VAL A 183 26.96 0.57 24.02
C VAL A 183 26.31 -0.78 23.71
N LEU A 184 25.26 -1.13 24.47
CA LEU A 184 24.34 -2.20 24.14
C LEU A 184 23.09 -1.57 23.49
N TYR A 185 22.76 -2.03 22.29
CA TYR A 185 21.56 -1.57 21.59
C TYR A 185 20.89 -2.71 20.84
N SER A 186 19.59 -2.61 20.66
CA SER A 186 18.81 -3.58 19.91
C SER A 186 18.20 -2.91 18.68
N ILE A 187 18.25 -3.60 17.55
CA ILE A 187 17.63 -3.20 16.30
C ILE A 187 16.57 -4.25 15.98
N GLU A 188 15.32 -3.83 15.83
CA GLU A 188 14.31 -4.69 15.26
C GLU A 188 14.48 -4.74 13.73
N VAL A 189 14.41 -5.94 13.17
CA VAL A 189 14.64 -6.18 11.74
C VAL A 189 13.58 -7.11 11.18
N LEU A 190 13.29 -6.95 9.88
CA LEU A 190 12.51 -7.92 9.12
C LEU A 190 13.33 -9.18 8.90
N ASN A 191 12.71 -10.34 9.11
CA ASN A 191 13.33 -11.62 8.89
C ASN A 191 13.54 -11.91 7.40
N GLU A 192 14.66 -12.54 7.07
CA GLU A 192 14.98 -13.05 5.73
C GLU A 192 14.26 -14.34 5.37
N SER A 193 13.81 -15.08 6.40
CA SER A 193 13.05 -16.32 6.24
C SER A 193 11.89 -16.41 7.22
N GLN A 194 10.89 -17.20 6.86
CA GLN A 194 9.77 -17.54 7.73
C GLN A 194 9.61 -19.05 7.83
N SER A 195 9.45 -19.54 9.06
CA SER A 195 9.17 -20.95 9.31
C SER A 195 7.71 -21.26 9.01
N ARG A 196 7.44 -22.15 8.05
CA ARG A 196 6.10 -22.71 7.78
C ARG A 196 6.16 -24.24 7.94
N GLY A 197 5.78 -24.70 9.11
CA GLY A 197 5.93 -26.11 9.49
C GLY A 197 7.40 -26.50 9.65
N LYS A 198 7.84 -27.60 9.02
CA LYS A 198 9.23 -28.10 9.12
C LYS A 198 10.22 -27.44 8.13
N LYS A 199 9.80 -26.49 7.31
CA LYS A 199 10.68 -25.87 6.29
C LYS A 199 10.70 -24.34 6.43
N GLU A 200 11.90 -23.79 6.44
CA GLU A 200 12.12 -22.36 6.27
C GLU A 200 11.91 -21.96 4.81
N LYS A 201 11.18 -20.89 4.57
CA LYS A 201 10.99 -20.29 3.26
C LYS A 201 11.50 -18.86 3.26
N PRO A 202 12.19 -18.43 2.20
CA PRO A 202 12.63 -17.05 2.08
C PRO A 202 11.43 -16.10 2.07
N VAL A 203 11.57 -14.94 2.68
CA VAL A 203 10.60 -13.86 2.62
C VAL A 203 10.80 -13.09 1.32
N VAL A 204 9.71 -12.91 0.61
CA VAL A 204 9.66 -12.18 -0.66
C VAL A 204 8.69 -11.02 -0.51
N TYR A 205 9.07 -9.88 -1.06
CA TYR A 205 8.23 -8.68 -1.14
C TYR A 205 7.95 -8.37 -2.60
N THR A 206 6.75 -7.88 -2.89
CA THR A 206 6.34 -7.44 -4.23
C THR A 206 5.97 -5.97 -4.21
N GLY A 207 6.47 -5.23 -5.15
CA GLY A 207 6.22 -3.81 -5.36
C GLY A 207 6.36 -3.45 -6.83
N ALA A 208 6.39 -2.16 -7.14
CA ALA A 208 6.62 -1.72 -8.51
C ALA A 208 7.29 -0.35 -8.57
N ILE A 209 7.79 0.01 -9.76
CA ILE A 209 8.22 1.35 -10.12
C ILE A 209 7.37 1.79 -11.32
N VAL A 210 6.77 2.96 -11.22
CA VAL A 210 6.08 3.59 -12.35
C VAL A 210 6.96 4.70 -12.90
N VAL A 211 7.22 4.68 -14.19
CA VAL A 211 8.22 5.53 -14.81
C VAL A 211 7.80 5.95 -16.22
N ALA A 212 8.40 7.02 -16.74
CA ALA A 212 8.20 7.46 -18.11
C ALA A 212 8.56 6.35 -19.12
N ASN A 213 7.91 6.34 -20.28
CA ASN A 213 8.07 5.26 -21.28
C ASN A 213 9.51 5.15 -21.75
N GLU A 214 10.17 6.30 -21.92
CA GLU A 214 11.52 6.44 -22.50
C GLU A 214 12.61 5.81 -21.64
N ILE A 215 12.39 5.81 -20.30
CA ILE A 215 13.40 5.36 -19.32
C ILE A 215 13.11 3.94 -18.82
N ALA A 216 11.92 3.41 -19.10
CA ALA A 216 11.45 2.16 -18.49
C ALA A 216 12.37 0.96 -18.80
N ASP A 217 12.77 0.78 -20.03
CA ASP A 217 13.60 -0.36 -20.44
C ASP A 217 15.05 -0.23 -19.94
N SER A 218 15.59 1.00 -19.89
CA SER A 218 16.91 1.26 -19.33
C SER A 218 16.96 1.02 -17.83
N LEU A 219 15.94 1.47 -17.09
CA LEU A 219 15.82 1.23 -15.65
C LEU A 219 15.65 -0.27 -15.34
N GLN A 220 14.83 -0.97 -16.09
CA GLN A 220 14.65 -2.42 -15.94
C GLN A 220 15.96 -3.16 -16.16
N THR A 221 16.70 -2.84 -17.24
CA THR A 221 18.02 -3.41 -17.54
C THR A 221 19.03 -3.09 -16.43
N PHE A 222 19.05 -1.86 -15.94
CA PHE A 222 19.91 -1.45 -14.83
C PHE A 222 19.66 -2.30 -13.59
N ILE A 223 18.40 -2.45 -13.17
CA ILE A 223 18.05 -3.27 -11.99
C ILE A 223 18.40 -4.73 -12.21
N HIS A 224 18.18 -5.26 -13.42
CA HIS A 224 18.53 -6.64 -13.76
C HIS A 224 20.04 -6.90 -13.66
N ASN A 225 20.86 -5.99 -14.18
CA ASN A 225 22.32 -6.12 -14.14
C ASN A 225 22.90 -5.99 -12.73
N HIS A 226 22.17 -5.32 -11.81
CA HIS A 226 22.59 -5.05 -10.44
C HIS A 226 21.70 -5.69 -9.38
N GLN A 227 21.01 -6.80 -9.75
CA GLN A 227 20.00 -7.44 -8.93
C GLN A 227 20.47 -7.88 -7.53
N ASP A 228 21.75 -8.20 -7.36
CA ASP A 228 22.37 -8.68 -6.12
C ASP A 228 23.23 -7.61 -5.39
N ASP A 229 23.43 -6.45 -6.04
CA ASP A 229 24.32 -5.38 -5.54
C ASP A 229 23.62 -4.40 -4.62
N LEU A 230 22.32 -4.20 -4.80
CA LEU A 230 21.53 -3.25 -4.02
C LEU A 230 21.40 -3.68 -2.56
N ARG A 231 21.34 -2.70 -1.66
CA ARG A 231 21.15 -2.90 -0.22
C ARG A 231 19.99 -2.04 0.25
N LEU A 232 19.08 -2.65 1.01
CA LEU A 232 17.87 -1.99 1.50
C LEU A 232 17.91 -1.82 3.03
N GLY A 233 17.62 -0.60 3.48
CA GLY A 233 17.56 -0.25 4.90
C GLY A 233 18.90 0.14 5.50
N GLY A 234 18.93 0.21 6.83
CA GLY A 234 20.08 0.63 7.62
C GLY A 234 21.06 -0.49 7.93
N ALA A 235 22.17 -0.11 8.59
CA ALA A 235 23.21 -1.03 9.09
C ALA A 235 23.79 -1.97 8.01
N THR A 236 23.87 -1.53 6.77
CA THR A 236 24.40 -2.31 5.63
C THR A 236 25.87 -2.69 5.80
N SER A 237 26.68 -1.82 6.40
CA SER A 237 28.08 -2.11 6.76
C SER A 237 28.24 -3.19 7.85
N ARG A 238 27.13 -3.54 8.53
CA ARG A 238 27.08 -4.54 9.60
C ARG A 238 26.42 -5.84 9.15
N GLY A 239 26.35 -6.09 7.82
CA GLY A 239 25.85 -7.33 7.24
C GLY A 239 24.32 -7.41 7.04
N LEU A 240 23.60 -6.31 7.28
CA LEU A 240 22.15 -6.25 7.03
C LEU A 240 21.83 -5.72 5.63
N GLY A 241 20.58 -5.87 5.20
CA GLY A 241 20.06 -5.22 4.00
C GLY A 241 20.40 -5.90 2.68
N ARG A 242 20.96 -7.11 2.66
CA ARG A 242 21.21 -7.85 1.41
C ARG A 242 19.91 -8.35 0.82
N VAL A 243 19.70 -8.03 -0.44
CA VAL A 243 18.51 -8.45 -1.20
C VAL A 243 18.90 -8.90 -2.60
N LYS A 244 18.01 -9.67 -3.21
CA LYS A 244 17.98 -9.89 -4.65
C LYS A 244 16.73 -9.24 -5.20
N ILE A 245 16.89 -8.27 -6.13
CA ILE A 245 15.78 -7.54 -6.74
C ILE A 245 15.64 -8.01 -8.20
N THR A 246 14.50 -8.58 -8.53
CA THR A 246 14.17 -8.97 -9.89
C THR A 246 13.13 -8.01 -10.45
N ALA A 247 13.48 -7.30 -11.52
CA ALA A 247 12.58 -6.43 -12.26
C ALA A 247 11.96 -7.20 -13.44
N LYS A 248 10.62 -7.22 -13.51
CA LYS A 248 9.90 -7.81 -14.66
C LYS A 248 9.90 -6.82 -15.83
N SER A 249 9.60 -7.33 -17.03
CA SER A 249 9.46 -6.47 -18.21
C SER A 249 8.43 -5.36 -17.97
N PRO A 250 8.71 -4.13 -18.43
CA PRO A 250 7.78 -3.01 -18.27
C PRO A 250 6.45 -3.28 -18.99
N VAL A 251 5.35 -2.96 -18.34
CA VAL A 251 3.99 -3.05 -18.90
C VAL A 251 3.36 -1.67 -18.92
N ASP A 252 2.43 -1.43 -19.84
CA ASP A 252 1.70 -0.18 -19.84
C ASP A 252 0.86 -0.07 -18.54
N ALA A 253 1.07 1.01 -17.78
CA ALA A 253 0.35 1.23 -16.53
C ALA A 253 -1.17 1.38 -16.74
N LYS A 254 -1.61 1.88 -17.91
CA LYS A 254 -3.03 2.03 -18.26
C LYS A 254 -3.69 0.72 -18.73
N ALA A 255 -2.91 -0.26 -19.16
CA ALA A 255 -3.43 -1.51 -19.72
C ALA A 255 -3.66 -2.61 -18.67
N LEU A 256 -3.56 -2.30 -17.39
CA LEU A 256 -3.79 -3.26 -16.30
C LEU A 256 -5.25 -3.71 -16.27
N LYS A 257 -5.47 -5.00 -16.07
CA LYS A 257 -6.81 -5.57 -15.94
C LYS A 257 -7.06 -6.16 -14.55
N PRO A 258 -8.31 -6.04 -14.04
CA PRO A 258 -9.43 -5.29 -14.64
C PRO A 258 -9.17 -3.80 -14.71
N SER A 259 -9.68 -3.14 -15.76
CA SER A 259 -9.53 -1.68 -15.93
C SER A 259 -10.29 -0.91 -14.84
N VAL A 260 -9.95 0.36 -14.64
CA VAL A 260 -10.67 1.24 -13.70
C VAL A 260 -12.16 1.30 -14.05
N GLU A 261 -12.50 1.40 -15.32
CA GLU A 261 -13.89 1.39 -15.78
C GLU A 261 -14.63 0.09 -15.45
N GLU A 262 -14.01 -1.06 -15.70
CA GLU A 262 -14.58 -2.36 -15.36
C GLU A 262 -14.86 -2.48 -13.85
N ARG A 263 -13.93 -1.98 -13.01
CA ARG A 263 -14.07 -2.00 -11.54
C ARG A 263 -15.17 -1.06 -11.06
N ILE A 264 -15.26 0.16 -11.61
CA ILE A 264 -16.34 1.10 -11.31
C ILE A 264 -17.69 0.49 -11.66
N ASN A 265 -17.82 -0.10 -12.86
CA ASN A 265 -19.06 -0.71 -13.30
C ASN A 265 -19.49 -1.90 -12.40
N LYS A 266 -18.53 -2.74 -11.98
CA LYS A 266 -18.78 -3.83 -11.04
C LYS A 266 -19.25 -3.32 -9.67
N PHE A 267 -18.54 -2.33 -9.12
CA PHE A 267 -18.89 -1.75 -7.83
C PHE A 267 -20.27 -1.10 -7.86
N HIS A 268 -20.51 -0.25 -8.85
CA HIS A 268 -21.79 0.44 -9.04
C HIS A 268 -22.96 -0.56 -9.17
N LYS A 269 -22.78 -1.61 -9.98
CA LYS A 269 -23.80 -2.67 -10.13
C LYS A 269 -24.07 -3.38 -8.80
N LYS A 270 -23.04 -3.76 -8.03
CA LYS A 270 -23.20 -4.44 -6.74
C LYS A 270 -23.90 -3.54 -5.73
N LEU A 271 -23.52 -2.24 -5.68
CA LEU A 271 -24.18 -1.27 -4.82
C LEU A 271 -25.68 -1.11 -5.14
N HIS A 272 -26.02 -0.96 -6.42
CA HIS A 272 -27.43 -0.87 -6.86
C HIS A 272 -28.22 -2.14 -6.51
N GLN A 273 -27.64 -3.32 -6.75
CA GLN A 273 -28.30 -4.57 -6.38
C GLN A 273 -28.59 -4.63 -4.88
N ARG A 274 -27.62 -4.24 -4.05
CA ARG A 274 -27.77 -4.27 -2.60
C ARG A 274 -28.77 -3.22 -2.11
N TRP A 275 -28.78 -2.04 -2.71
CA TRP A 275 -29.78 -1.01 -2.43
C TRP A 275 -31.21 -1.47 -2.71
N GLU A 276 -31.45 -2.13 -3.84
CA GLU A 276 -32.77 -2.68 -4.17
C GLU A 276 -33.20 -3.83 -3.21
N GLU A 277 -32.25 -4.61 -2.68
CA GLU A 277 -32.53 -5.59 -1.63
C GLU A 277 -32.99 -4.90 -0.35
N TRP A 278 -32.31 -3.84 0.10
CA TRP A 278 -32.70 -3.04 1.25
C TRP A 278 -34.06 -2.37 1.05
N LYS A 279 -34.33 -1.81 -0.13
CA LYS A 279 -35.62 -1.21 -0.48
C LYS A 279 -36.79 -2.18 -0.38
N ARG A 280 -36.59 -3.45 -0.72
CA ARG A 280 -37.63 -4.49 -0.56
C ARG A 280 -37.97 -4.81 0.89
N ILE A 281 -36.99 -4.58 1.80
CA ILE A 281 -37.17 -4.85 3.23
C ILE A 281 -37.79 -3.65 3.95
N TYR A 282 -37.28 -2.45 3.65
CA TYR A 282 -37.60 -1.22 4.40
C TYR A 282 -38.50 -0.22 3.68
N ASN A 283 -38.89 -0.50 2.45
CA ASN A 283 -39.85 0.22 1.57
C ASN A 283 -39.45 1.63 1.14
N HIS A 284 -38.95 2.50 2.03
CA HIS A 284 -38.67 3.91 1.74
C HIS A 284 -37.30 4.32 2.23
N PRO A 285 -36.32 4.67 1.31
CA PRO A 285 -35.08 5.31 1.70
C PRO A 285 -35.36 6.75 2.20
N LEU A 286 -34.49 7.26 3.04
CA LEU A 286 -34.55 8.66 3.51
C LEU A 286 -34.37 9.64 2.33
N GLU A 287 -33.50 9.29 1.40
CA GLU A 287 -33.23 10.01 0.15
C GLU A 287 -32.97 9.01 -0.99
N ASP A 288 -33.32 9.35 -2.22
CA ASP A 288 -32.97 8.54 -3.39
C ASP A 288 -31.53 8.82 -3.82
N LEU A 289 -30.58 8.31 -3.03
CA LEU A 289 -29.14 8.59 -3.19
C LEU A 289 -28.58 8.04 -4.49
N LEU A 290 -29.19 7.01 -5.09
CA LEU A 290 -28.63 6.34 -6.26
C LEU A 290 -29.12 6.93 -7.59
N GLN A 291 -30.13 7.80 -7.57
CA GLN A 291 -30.73 8.31 -8.80
C GLN A 291 -29.73 9.17 -9.61
N ASN A 292 -29.48 8.78 -10.87
CA ASN A 292 -28.63 9.48 -11.84
C ASN A 292 -27.18 9.73 -11.38
N ARG A 293 -26.65 8.93 -10.45
CA ARG A 293 -25.29 9.07 -9.94
C ARG A 293 -24.49 7.78 -10.14
N THR A 294 -23.22 7.94 -10.49
CA THR A 294 -22.24 6.84 -10.53
C THR A 294 -21.38 6.90 -9.30
N TYR A 295 -21.29 5.78 -8.59
CA TYR A 295 -20.51 5.63 -7.37
C TYR A 295 -19.17 4.95 -7.64
N PHE A 296 -18.13 5.42 -6.97
CA PHE A 296 -16.80 4.83 -6.99
C PHE A 296 -16.08 5.03 -5.66
N THR A 297 -15.10 4.18 -5.37
CA THR A 297 -14.25 4.33 -4.17
C THR A 297 -12.84 4.73 -4.55
N ILE A 298 -12.17 5.40 -3.60
CA ILE A 298 -10.72 5.59 -3.57
C ILE A 298 -10.21 4.87 -2.35
N ASP A 299 -9.29 3.91 -2.57
CA ASP A 299 -8.78 3.03 -1.53
C ASP A 299 -7.27 3.24 -1.39
N LEU A 300 -6.81 3.75 -0.24
CA LEU A 300 -5.39 3.97 0.02
C LEU A 300 -4.63 2.64 0.08
N GLN A 301 -3.73 2.43 -0.84
CA GLN A 301 -2.81 1.28 -0.87
C GLN A 301 -1.49 1.57 -0.17
N SER A 302 -1.20 2.82 0.18
CA SER A 302 -0.08 3.25 1.02
C SER A 302 -0.51 4.38 1.92
N ASP A 303 0.31 4.68 2.93
CA ASP A 303 0.12 5.87 3.75
C ASP A 303 0.17 7.12 2.85
N ALA A 304 -0.65 8.13 3.13
CA ALA A 304 -0.75 9.35 2.33
C ALA A 304 -0.45 10.60 3.15
N ILE A 305 0.24 11.57 2.55
CA ILE A 305 0.44 12.90 3.13
C ILE A 305 -0.54 13.83 2.43
N LEU A 306 -1.64 14.14 3.09
CA LEU A 306 -2.72 14.94 2.52
C LEU A 306 -2.71 16.35 3.06
N ARG A 307 -2.81 17.34 2.15
CA ARG A 307 -2.91 18.76 2.49
C ARG A 307 -4.01 19.42 1.66
N GLU A 308 -4.86 20.17 2.34
CA GLU A 308 -5.88 20.99 1.72
C GLU A 308 -5.78 22.41 2.24
N ASN A 309 -5.70 23.39 1.35
CA ASN A 309 -5.54 24.81 1.73
C ASN A 309 -4.43 25.03 2.77
N TRP A 310 -3.26 24.40 2.56
CA TRP A 310 -2.09 24.43 3.44
C TRP A 310 -2.27 23.75 4.82
N ARG A 311 -3.42 23.15 5.07
CA ARG A 311 -3.71 22.41 6.30
C ARG A 311 -3.55 20.91 6.06
N ARG A 312 -3.01 20.23 7.04
CA ARG A 312 -2.93 18.77 7.05
C ARG A 312 -4.33 18.19 7.25
N THR A 313 -4.68 17.19 6.49
CA THR A 313 -5.98 16.49 6.58
C THR A 313 -5.79 14.98 6.51
N THR A 314 -6.81 14.25 6.94
CA THR A 314 -6.86 12.77 6.85
C THR A 314 -7.97 12.29 5.92
N VAL A 315 -8.66 13.24 5.29
CA VAL A 315 -9.78 12.96 4.37
C VAL A 315 -9.46 13.55 3.01
N ILE A 316 -9.68 12.78 1.97
CA ILE A 316 -9.67 13.26 0.59
C ILE A 316 -11.03 13.92 0.35
N SER A 317 -11.07 15.26 0.30
CA SER A 317 -12.27 16.03 0.01
C SER A 317 -12.61 16.01 -1.49
N GLU A 318 -13.80 16.52 -1.85
CA GLU A 318 -14.19 16.71 -3.24
C GLU A 318 -13.24 17.68 -3.95
N ASP A 319 -12.82 18.76 -3.29
CA ASP A 319 -11.92 19.76 -3.86
C ASP A 319 -10.52 19.18 -4.10
N MET A 320 -10.00 18.41 -3.16
CA MET A 320 -8.74 17.70 -3.34
C MET A 320 -8.80 16.74 -4.52
N LEU A 321 -9.88 15.97 -4.65
CA LEU A 321 -10.00 15.02 -5.76
C LEU A 321 -10.14 15.73 -7.11
N ARG A 322 -10.86 16.88 -7.17
CA ARG A 322 -10.88 17.75 -8.36
C ARG A 322 -9.47 18.24 -8.69
N GLN A 323 -8.71 18.67 -7.70
CA GLN A 323 -7.33 19.14 -7.89
C GLN A 323 -6.41 18.03 -8.42
N PHE A 324 -6.44 16.83 -7.82
CA PHE A 324 -5.61 15.71 -8.27
C PHE A 324 -5.92 15.22 -9.68
N SER A 325 -7.20 15.25 -10.04
CA SER A 325 -7.67 14.79 -11.36
C SER A 325 -7.66 15.87 -12.45
N GLY A 326 -7.68 17.13 -12.05
CA GLY A 326 -7.91 18.27 -12.96
C GLY A 326 -9.33 18.33 -13.53
N VAL A 327 -10.30 17.62 -12.93
CA VAL A 327 -11.71 17.59 -13.37
C VAL A 327 -12.49 18.68 -12.66
N ILE A 328 -13.21 19.49 -13.43
CA ILE A 328 -14.16 20.48 -12.90
C ILE A 328 -15.56 19.85 -12.92
N ASP A 329 -16.00 19.38 -11.74
CA ASP A 329 -17.31 18.74 -11.57
C ASP A 329 -17.92 19.17 -10.24
N SER A 330 -18.96 20.02 -10.30
CA SER A 330 -19.70 20.45 -9.11
C SER A 330 -20.63 19.39 -8.55
N SER A 331 -20.91 18.33 -9.30
CA SER A 331 -21.77 17.22 -8.86
C SER A 331 -21.03 16.18 -8.02
N LEU A 332 -19.69 16.24 -7.98
CA LEU A 332 -18.90 15.32 -7.16
C LEU A 332 -19.26 15.48 -5.69
N LYS A 333 -19.56 14.35 -5.03
CA LYS A 333 -19.94 14.31 -3.61
C LYS A 333 -19.21 13.19 -2.91
N LEU A 334 -18.60 13.47 -1.75
CA LEU A 334 -18.08 12.49 -0.81
C LEU A 334 -19.21 12.04 0.11
N HIS A 335 -19.48 10.75 0.19
CA HIS A 335 -20.55 10.18 1.03
C HIS A 335 -20.01 9.58 2.31
N ALA A 336 -18.86 8.93 2.25
CA ALA A 336 -18.27 8.29 3.42
C ALA A 336 -16.74 8.32 3.34
N ALA A 337 -16.10 8.49 4.50
CA ALA A 337 -14.66 8.44 4.65
C ALA A 337 -14.31 7.57 5.87
N TYR A 338 -13.60 6.47 5.64
CA TYR A 338 -13.09 5.59 6.69
C TYR A 338 -11.57 5.69 6.69
N SER A 339 -11.03 6.55 7.53
CA SER A 339 -9.60 6.81 7.61
C SER A 339 -9.11 6.81 9.05
N SER A 340 -7.85 6.47 9.24
CA SER A 340 -7.09 6.65 10.46
C SER A 340 -5.81 7.41 10.15
N TYR A 341 -5.09 7.84 11.17
CA TYR A 341 -3.87 8.62 10.99
C TYR A 341 -2.78 8.17 11.95
N ASP A 342 -1.55 8.45 11.55
CA ASP A 342 -0.36 8.32 12.38
C ASP A 342 0.58 9.51 12.10
N TYR A 343 1.69 9.57 12.79
CA TYR A 343 2.72 10.59 12.59
C TYR A 343 3.99 9.96 12.05
N LEU A 344 4.53 10.59 11.03
CA LEU A 344 5.80 10.22 10.40
C LEU A 344 6.85 11.26 10.76
N SER A 345 8.01 10.80 11.17
CA SER A 345 9.21 11.64 11.32
C SER A 345 10.41 10.83 10.85
N GLY A 346 11.61 11.34 10.99
CA GLY A 346 12.81 10.59 10.64
C GLY A 346 14.08 11.38 10.92
N TRP A 347 15.20 10.75 10.65
CA TRP A 347 16.52 11.37 10.76
C TRP A 347 17.07 11.65 9.37
N ASN A 348 17.50 12.88 9.14
CA ASN A 348 18.24 13.24 7.95
C ASN A 348 19.75 13.12 8.26
N SER A 349 20.36 12.04 7.81
CA SER A 349 21.78 11.78 8.09
C SER A 349 22.74 12.74 7.40
N ALA A 350 22.32 13.36 6.28
CA ALA A 350 23.15 14.35 5.57
C ALA A 350 23.23 15.67 6.34
N TRP A 351 22.15 16.06 6.99
CA TRP A 351 22.10 17.31 7.78
C TRP A 351 22.33 17.08 9.28
N GLY A 352 22.31 15.82 9.75
CA GLY A 352 22.42 15.49 11.16
C GLY A 352 21.25 15.99 12.01
N LEU A 353 20.06 16.12 11.42
CA LEU A 353 18.87 16.70 12.05
C LEU A 353 17.66 15.76 11.94
N MET A 354 16.73 15.91 12.88
CA MET A 354 15.40 15.32 12.76
C MET A 354 14.65 15.95 11.59
N LYS A 355 13.91 15.15 10.84
CA LYS A 355 12.92 15.63 9.87
C LYS A 355 11.69 16.16 10.60
N ASP A 356 10.96 17.06 9.97
CA ASP A 356 9.68 17.54 10.46
C ASP A 356 8.71 16.36 10.68
N VAL A 357 7.84 16.53 11.68
CA VAL A 357 6.78 15.56 11.94
C VAL A 357 5.64 15.80 10.95
N GLU A 358 5.35 14.82 10.13
CA GLU A 358 4.25 14.84 9.17
C GLU A 358 3.07 14.05 9.71
N LEU A 359 1.85 14.59 9.54
CA LEU A 359 0.62 13.83 9.71
C LEU A 359 0.42 12.98 8.46
N ILE A 360 0.25 11.68 8.64
CA ILE A 360 -0.07 10.76 7.55
C ILE A 360 -1.44 10.15 7.75
N THR A 361 -2.15 9.93 6.66
CA THR A 361 -3.35 9.09 6.62
C THR A 361 -2.91 7.67 6.37
N ASP A 362 -3.36 6.74 7.22
CA ASP A 362 -2.95 5.34 7.15
C ASP A 362 -3.46 4.67 5.87
N LYS A 363 -2.65 3.76 5.33
CA LYS A 363 -3.07 2.82 4.28
C LYS A 363 -4.30 2.02 4.70
N GLY A 364 -5.11 1.66 3.73
CA GLY A 364 -6.41 1.02 3.94
C GLY A 364 -7.56 2.00 4.07
N GLY A 365 -7.30 3.32 4.13
CA GLY A 365 -8.36 4.34 4.12
C GLY A 365 -9.25 4.19 2.89
N VAL A 366 -10.58 4.38 3.06
CA VAL A 366 -11.61 4.21 2.02
C VAL A 366 -12.47 5.46 1.95
N TYR A 367 -12.66 5.96 0.74
CA TYR A 367 -13.48 7.14 0.46
C TYR A 367 -14.50 6.80 -0.62
N LEU A 368 -15.79 6.96 -0.31
CA LEU A 368 -16.89 6.70 -1.24
C LEU A 368 -17.37 8.00 -1.88
N PHE A 369 -17.19 8.11 -3.17
CA PHE A 369 -17.62 9.26 -3.97
C PHE A 369 -18.75 8.91 -4.92
N SER A 370 -19.50 9.94 -5.36
CA SER A 370 -20.40 9.83 -6.47
C SER A 370 -20.39 11.06 -7.35
N THR A 371 -20.76 10.90 -8.62
CA THR A 371 -20.85 11.96 -9.61
C THR A 371 -22.01 11.72 -10.57
N THR A 372 -22.55 12.77 -11.17
CA THR A 372 -23.46 12.69 -12.31
C THR A 372 -22.73 12.74 -13.65
N GLN A 373 -21.41 13.02 -13.65
CA GLN A 373 -20.58 13.20 -14.85
C GLN A 373 -19.56 12.07 -15.01
N SER A 374 -20.00 10.81 -14.93
CA SER A 374 -19.14 9.63 -14.91
C SER A 374 -18.12 9.54 -16.05
N ASN A 375 -18.48 10.02 -17.24
CA ASN A 375 -17.60 9.98 -18.42
C ASN A 375 -16.34 10.84 -18.26
N LEU A 376 -16.43 11.98 -17.55
CA LEU A 376 -15.28 12.83 -17.26
C LEU A 376 -14.28 12.16 -16.32
N TRP A 377 -14.77 11.31 -15.43
CA TRP A 377 -13.97 10.71 -14.38
C TRP A 377 -13.25 9.42 -14.80
N ARG A 378 -13.80 8.63 -15.72
CA ARG A 378 -13.28 7.30 -16.07
C ARG A 378 -11.80 7.29 -16.45
N GLU A 379 -11.39 8.16 -17.36
CA GLU A 379 -10.01 8.27 -17.78
C GLU A 379 -9.14 8.93 -16.71
N LYS A 380 -9.65 9.99 -16.10
CA LYS A 380 -8.91 10.77 -15.10
C LYS A 380 -8.64 9.98 -13.82
N LEU A 381 -9.58 9.16 -13.38
CA LEU A 381 -9.36 8.26 -12.23
C LEU A 381 -8.25 7.24 -12.50
N ASN A 382 -8.09 6.79 -13.76
CA ASN A 382 -6.96 5.94 -14.12
C ASN A 382 -5.62 6.68 -13.99
N ASP A 383 -5.56 7.94 -14.42
CA ASP A 383 -4.36 8.77 -14.26
C ASP A 383 -4.04 9.04 -12.78
N VAL A 384 -5.06 9.30 -11.95
CA VAL A 384 -4.91 9.49 -10.50
C VAL A 384 -4.43 8.20 -9.82
N GLU A 385 -4.95 7.03 -10.22
CA GLU A 385 -4.49 5.74 -9.69
C GLU A 385 -3.01 5.48 -10.00
N ILE A 386 -2.55 5.88 -11.18
CA ILE A 386 -1.15 5.71 -11.59
C ILE A 386 -0.22 6.66 -10.84
N LYS A 387 -0.63 7.93 -10.69
CA LYS A 387 0.19 8.97 -10.07
C LYS A 387 0.13 8.97 -8.54
N GLY A 388 -0.99 8.51 -7.97
CA GLY A 388 -1.28 8.61 -6.54
C GLY A 388 -1.89 9.97 -6.16
N VAL A 389 -2.09 10.17 -4.86
CA VAL A 389 -2.72 11.36 -4.25
C VAL A 389 -1.85 11.93 -3.14
N GLY A 390 -1.88 13.26 -2.96
CA GLY A 390 -1.13 13.96 -1.92
C GLY A 390 0.33 14.21 -2.26
N ASP A 391 1.15 14.43 -1.23
CA ASP A 391 2.55 14.78 -1.36
C ASP A 391 3.47 13.55 -1.39
N ARG A 392 4.65 13.68 -2.00
CA ARG A 392 5.73 12.67 -2.01
C ARG A 392 5.32 11.33 -2.63
N THR A 393 4.47 11.36 -3.64
CA THR A 393 4.00 10.14 -4.33
C THR A 393 5.16 9.37 -4.98
N GLU A 394 6.21 10.05 -5.42
CA GLU A 394 7.45 9.47 -5.95
C GLU A 394 8.22 8.61 -4.94
N GLU A 395 7.96 8.82 -3.65
CA GLU A 395 8.54 8.06 -2.54
C GLU A 395 7.64 6.90 -2.06
N GLY A 396 6.50 6.68 -2.71
CA GLY A 396 5.57 5.59 -2.41
C GLY A 396 4.43 5.96 -1.47
N PHE A 397 4.25 7.26 -1.16
CA PHE A 397 3.05 7.74 -0.45
C PHE A 397 1.87 7.89 -1.39
N GLY A 398 0.67 7.87 -0.83
CA GLY A 398 -0.57 8.19 -1.54
C GLY A 398 -0.92 7.27 -2.71
N GLN A 399 -0.41 6.05 -2.74
CA GLN A 399 -0.83 5.07 -3.73
C GLN A 399 -2.28 4.69 -3.46
N ILE A 400 -3.08 4.66 -4.52
CA ILE A 400 -4.50 4.34 -4.42
C ILE A 400 -4.89 3.21 -5.36
N GLN A 401 -6.03 2.63 -5.08
CA GLN A 401 -6.79 1.79 -6.00
C GLN A 401 -8.21 2.34 -6.12
N ILE A 402 -8.71 2.45 -7.33
CA ILE A 402 -10.11 2.82 -7.59
C ILE A 402 -10.96 1.56 -7.56
N CYS A 403 -12.03 1.58 -6.77
CA CYS A 403 -12.98 0.48 -6.62
C CYS A 403 -12.27 -0.86 -6.36
N ASN A 404 -11.66 -0.97 -5.18
CA ASN A 404 -11.06 -2.23 -4.76
C ASN A 404 -12.12 -3.35 -4.79
N GLU A 405 -11.83 -4.43 -5.49
CA GLU A 405 -12.78 -5.55 -5.64
C GLU A 405 -13.13 -6.22 -4.31
N PHE A 406 -12.37 -5.93 -3.24
CA PHE A 406 -12.67 -6.41 -1.90
C PHE A 406 -14.03 -5.92 -1.38
N HIS A 407 -14.47 -4.72 -1.78
CA HIS A 407 -15.79 -4.18 -1.42
C HIS A 407 -16.97 -4.97 -1.97
N LEU A 408 -16.73 -5.87 -2.93
CA LEU A 408 -17.77 -6.75 -3.48
C LEU A 408 -18.06 -7.97 -2.58
N ILE A 409 -17.24 -8.18 -1.54
CA ILE A 409 -17.38 -9.32 -0.62
C ILE A 409 -18.33 -8.93 0.51
N LEU A 410 -19.61 -9.16 0.29
CA LEU A 410 -20.62 -8.91 1.33
C LEU A 410 -20.51 -9.92 2.48
N ARG A 411 -21.19 -9.63 3.60
CA ARG A 411 -21.15 -10.42 4.83
C ARG A 411 -21.49 -11.91 4.58
N GLU A 412 -22.49 -12.20 3.76
CA GLU A 412 -22.94 -13.55 3.42
C GLU A 412 -21.89 -14.30 2.59
N GLU A 413 -21.08 -13.58 1.83
CA GLU A 413 -20.05 -14.09 0.93
C GLU A 413 -18.64 -14.09 1.56
N ALA A 414 -18.52 -13.86 2.88
CA ALA A 414 -17.23 -13.78 3.59
C ALA A 414 -16.24 -14.85 3.07
N LYS A 415 -14.99 -14.43 2.82
CA LYS A 415 -13.93 -15.26 2.18
C LYS A 415 -12.93 -15.81 3.18
#